data_e1ed3c3524c790beac02d31672652d1a
#
_entry.id   e1ed3c3524c790beac02d31672652d1a
#
_cell.length_a   1.000
_cell.length_b   1.000
_cell.length_c   1.000
_cell.angle_alpha   90.00
_cell.angle_beta   90.00
_cell.angle_gamma   90.00
#
_symmetry.space_group_name_H-M   'P 1'
#
loop_
_entity.id
_entity.type
_entity.pdbx_description
1 polymer ?
#
loop_
_entity_poly.entity_id
_entity_poly.type
_entity_poly.pdbx_seq_one_letter_code
_entity_poly.pdbx_strand_id
1 'polypeptide(L)'
;MKNEIIVVYSSHLPAEVDRKFDELIRRTIGTKHRIIRTLNENQFSLATVYNTAMDSVYEDENAIYVFCHNDIIFKTQNWGRRLLARFNHSDYGILGIAGTTYFSKTARWWDDRSKMYGIVEHSDGTKEWVSEYSNPLPNIQPTVLVDGLFMAVDPDKIEKKFNTNYGKFHFYDVSFCIDNYLEDVEIGVITDIRVLHKSVGQTNQEWENNRIKFAEEYNEHLPLKVVPEKLRVLICCQFFQNYTGSEVSNYELSRELKKLGCDVTVISTMVGDPLASKARKNGVKVYHLGEAPNFRIVEGNQLTFYKNEAEFDIIHINHKPIGEQILQMYPNSPAVMHVRSEVIPVFEEPIINPAIKRYISIRDSIRDYIKTFGVSDDVIVNIDNPFDYTRFNTDYEKEKWLSNKESVLFVGTLDHLRKNILFDLKQMTKENNQELWIIGADNSGYAKELVDDHVVYLGVQSKVETYVKRCHYTAGIFKGRTTIEGFLCGKPGWIYEVDKEGNILNKKLTQVPDDVEKYRSDFSAKKVFTLYEDVIEKTWFE
;
A
#
# COMPACT_ATOMS: atom_id res chain seq x y z
N MET A 1 24.85 19.87 -10.02
CA MET A 1 24.29 19.97 -8.65
C MET A 1 23.82 21.39 -8.41
N LYS A 2 22.56 21.58 -8.04
CA LYS A 2 21.98 22.91 -7.77
C LYS A 2 22.60 23.49 -6.50
N ASN A 3 22.97 24.76 -6.53
CA ASN A 3 23.68 25.43 -5.43
C ASN A 3 23.23 26.87 -5.14
N GLU A 4 22.27 27.40 -5.90
CA GLU A 4 21.71 28.73 -5.77
C GLU A 4 20.19 28.71 -5.86
N ILE A 5 19.52 29.67 -5.21
CA ILE A 5 18.08 29.88 -5.31
C ILE A 5 17.82 31.27 -5.88
N ILE A 6 16.95 31.37 -6.87
CA ILE A 6 16.44 32.61 -7.42
C ILE A 6 15.00 32.76 -6.95
N VAL A 7 14.75 33.66 -6.00
CA VAL A 7 13.41 33.95 -5.51
C VAL A 7 12.77 34.99 -6.42
N VAL A 8 11.62 34.66 -6.99
CA VAL A 8 10.87 35.52 -7.91
C VAL A 8 9.50 35.83 -7.32
N TYR A 9 9.19 37.10 -7.22
CA TYR A 9 7.85 37.54 -6.82
C TYR A 9 7.39 38.80 -7.56
N SER A 10 6.06 38.91 -7.73
CA SER A 10 5.39 40.07 -8.27
C SER A 10 4.84 40.92 -7.14
N SER A 11 4.95 42.26 -7.25
CA SER A 11 4.40 43.17 -6.26
C SER A 11 3.84 44.42 -6.92
N HIS A 12 2.74 44.94 -6.38
CA HIS A 12 2.19 46.24 -6.72
C HIS A 12 2.57 47.34 -5.70
N LEU A 13 3.34 46.94 -4.67
CA LEU A 13 3.75 47.83 -3.57
C LEU A 13 5.01 48.60 -3.92
N PRO A 14 5.23 49.78 -3.29
CA PRO A 14 6.51 50.51 -3.39
C PRO A 14 7.70 49.65 -2.90
N ALA A 15 8.88 49.91 -3.46
CA ALA A 15 10.08 49.16 -3.15
C ALA A 15 10.48 49.18 -1.65
N GLU A 16 10.18 50.25 -0.97
CA GLU A 16 10.43 50.43 0.46
C GLU A 16 9.64 49.45 1.33
N VAL A 17 8.41 49.11 0.88
CA VAL A 17 7.54 48.15 1.57
C VAL A 17 8.07 46.72 1.36
N ASP A 18 8.46 46.41 0.14
CA ASP A 18 8.97 45.09 -0.21
C ASP A 18 10.36 44.80 0.39
N ARG A 19 11.14 45.81 0.78
CA ARG A 19 12.42 45.61 1.48
C ARG A 19 12.29 44.72 2.71
N LYS A 20 11.20 44.81 3.44
CA LYS A 20 10.95 43.93 4.60
C LYS A 20 10.81 42.47 4.19
N PHE A 21 10.22 42.18 3.05
CA PHE A 21 10.11 40.85 2.50
C PHE A 21 11.46 40.33 2.00
N ASP A 22 12.22 41.17 1.28
CA ASP A 22 13.60 40.85 0.87
C ASP A 22 14.51 40.52 2.06
N GLU A 23 14.44 41.32 3.13
CA GLU A 23 15.22 41.09 4.37
C GLU A 23 14.81 39.80 5.05
N LEU A 24 13.51 39.45 5.05
CA LEU A 24 13.02 38.17 5.57
C LEU A 24 13.60 37.00 4.79
N ILE A 25 13.58 37.05 3.45
CA ILE A 25 14.19 36.04 2.59
C ILE A 25 15.68 35.89 2.93
N ARG A 26 16.45 36.97 2.90
CA ARG A 26 17.89 36.95 3.17
C ARG A 26 18.23 36.35 4.54
N ARG A 27 17.41 36.63 5.55
CA ARG A 27 17.60 36.14 6.93
C ARG A 27 17.28 34.67 7.09
N THR A 28 16.35 34.10 6.30
CA THR A 28 15.80 32.76 6.52
C THR A 28 16.28 31.72 5.52
N ILE A 29 16.72 32.12 4.32
CA ILE A 29 17.02 31.22 3.21
C ILE A 29 18.26 30.32 3.45
N GLY A 30 19.32 30.84 4.03
CA GLY A 30 20.50 30.09 4.47
C GLY A 30 21.41 29.54 3.35
N THR A 31 21.28 30.02 2.13
CA THR A 31 22.12 29.63 0.98
C THR A 31 22.37 30.78 0.03
N LYS A 32 23.24 30.58 -0.97
CA LYS A 32 23.43 31.53 -2.07
C LYS A 32 22.10 31.79 -2.76
N HIS A 33 21.78 33.06 -2.99
CA HIS A 33 20.50 33.41 -3.58
C HIS A 33 20.51 34.75 -4.30
N ARG A 34 19.57 34.92 -5.21
CA ARG A 34 19.19 36.19 -5.84
C ARG A 34 17.69 36.41 -5.62
N ILE A 35 17.28 37.69 -5.65
CA ILE A 35 15.86 38.05 -5.55
C ILE A 35 15.52 38.87 -6.79
N ILE A 36 14.54 38.43 -7.55
CA ILE A 36 13.96 39.13 -8.68
C ILE A 36 12.56 39.61 -8.27
N ARG A 37 12.44 40.93 -8.07
CA ARG A 37 11.19 41.59 -7.79
C ARG A 37 10.70 42.26 -9.06
N THR A 38 9.46 41.97 -9.46
CA THR A 38 8.79 42.68 -10.56
C THR A 38 7.71 43.61 -10.01
N LEU A 39 7.85 44.93 -10.24
CA LEU A 39 6.75 45.86 -10.01
C LEU A 39 5.68 45.61 -11.07
N ASN A 40 4.50 45.17 -10.64
CA ASN A 40 3.40 44.84 -11.53
C ASN A 40 2.09 45.45 -11.03
N GLU A 41 1.77 46.59 -11.55
CA GLU A 41 0.54 47.34 -11.24
C GLU A 41 -0.67 46.76 -12.04
N ASN A 42 -0.87 45.45 -11.99
CA ASN A 42 -1.87 44.71 -12.77
C ASN A 42 -1.73 44.83 -14.30
N GLN A 43 -0.53 45.14 -14.80
CA GLN A 43 -0.28 45.28 -16.23
C GLN A 43 -0.08 43.91 -16.91
N PHE A 44 0.60 43.00 -16.26
CA PHE A 44 0.95 41.67 -16.79
C PHE A 44 0.36 40.53 -15.94
N SER A 45 0.13 39.39 -16.55
CA SER A 45 -0.20 38.15 -15.82
C SER A 45 0.98 37.64 -15.01
N LEU A 46 0.74 36.92 -13.93
CA LEU A 46 1.82 36.24 -13.17
C LEU A 46 2.62 35.28 -14.05
N ALA A 47 1.96 34.58 -14.95
CA ALA A 47 2.62 33.72 -15.94
C ALA A 47 3.64 34.51 -16.79
N THR A 48 3.27 35.71 -17.28
CA THR A 48 4.19 36.54 -18.06
C THR A 48 5.35 37.05 -17.22
N VAL A 49 5.08 37.47 -15.97
CA VAL A 49 6.11 37.96 -15.04
C VAL A 49 7.13 36.85 -14.75
N TYR A 50 6.65 35.63 -14.47
CA TYR A 50 7.51 34.49 -14.12
C TYR A 50 8.32 34.00 -15.33
N ASN A 51 7.71 33.91 -16.51
CA ASN A 51 8.45 33.59 -17.74
C ASN A 51 9.53 34.62 -18.04
N THR A 52 9.24 35.94 -17.89
CA THR A 52 10.25 36.99 -18.08
C THR A 52 11.41 36.87 -17.11
N ALA A 53 11.12 36.49 -15.84
CA ALA A 53 12.17 36.26 -14.85
C ALA A 53 13.05 35.05 -15.22
N MET A 54 12.44 33.95 -15.69
CA MET A 54 13.16 32.77 -16.16
C MET A 54 14.04 33.11 -17.39
N ASP A 55 13.53 33.87 -18.33
CA ASP A 55 14.26 34.25 -19.55
C ASP A 55 15.39 35.25 -19.28
N SER A 56 15.31 36.05 -18.22
CA SER A 56 16.32 37.07 -17.87
C SER A 56 17.60 36.49 -17.27
N VAL A 57 17.59 35.20 -16.85
CA VAL A 57 18.69 34.55 -16.12
C VAL A 57 19.19 33.29 -16.86
N TYR A 58 19.24 33.34 -18.16
CA TYR A 58 19.46 32.21 -19.08
C TYR A 58 20.81 31.45 -18.94
N GLU A 59 21.74 31.90 -18.08
CA GLU A 59 23.09 31.32 -18.02
C GLU A 59 23.40 30.55 -16.71
N ASP A 60 22.43 30.38 -15.80
CA ASP A 60 22.72 29.70 -14.52
C ASP A 60 22.07 28.30 -14.42
N GLU A 61 22.71 27.30 -15.05
CA GLU A 61 22.35 25.87 -14.99
C GLU A 61 22.30 25.29 -13.57
N ASN A 62 22.75 26.03 -12.54
CA ASN A 62 22.88 25.54 -11.17
C ASN A 62 21.87 26.17 -10.19
N ALA A 63 20.86 26.90 -10.68
CA ALA A 63 19.88 27.55 -9.82
C ALA A 63 18.52 26.82 -9.82
N ILE A 64 17.83 26.95 -8.68
CA ILE A 64 16.41 26.61 -8.52
C ILE A 64 15.63 27.92 -8.47
N TYR A 65 14.56 28.05 -9.22
CA TYR A 65 13.63 29.16 -9.11
C TYR A 65 12.61 28.89 -8.00
N VAL A 66 12.30 29.92 -7.21
CA VAL A 66 11.19 29.88 -6.23
C VAL A 66 10.24 31.01 -6.56
N PHE A 67 9.10 30.67 -7.14
CA PHE A 67 7.99 31.57 -7.38
C PHE A 67 7.10 31.61 -6.15
N CYS A 68 6.88 32.79 -5.57
CA CYS A 68 6.08 32.89 -4.36
C CYS A 68 5.30 34.20 -4.28
N HIS A 69 4.27 34.23 -3.46
CA HIS A 69 3.57 35.46 -3.10
C HIS A 69 4.42 36.35 -2.20
N ASN A 70 4.25 37.67 -2.29
CA ASN A 70 4.99 38.61 -1.43
C ASN A 70 4.33 38.84 -0.05
N ASP A 71 3.19 38.22 0.21
CA ASP A 71 2.46 38.27 1.48
C ASP A 71 2.66 37.06 2.37
N ILE A 72 3.75 36.29 2.13
CA ILE A 72 4.14 35.15 2.99
C ILE A 72 5.22 35.53 4.00
N ILE A 73 5.28 34.79 5.10
CA ILE A 73 6.37 34.82 6.08
C ILE A 73 7.00 33.44 6.18
N PHE A 74 8.29 33.33 5.88
CA PHE A 74 9.04 32.09 6.08
C PHE A 74 9.27 31.84 7.57
N LYS A 75 8.66 30.78 8.13
CA LYS A 75 8.82 30.36 9.53
C LYS A 75 10.03 29.42 9.71
N THR A 76 10.40 28.69 8.66
CA THR A 76 11.54 27.74 8.70
C THR A 76 12.84 28.46 8.41
N GLN A 77 13.84 28.28 9.28
CA GLN A 77 15.20 28.74 9.05
C GLN A 77 15.95 27.80 8.09
N ASN A 78 16.86 28.37 7.27
CA ASN A 78 17.63 27.64 6.28
C ASN A 78 16.77 26.85 5.27
N TRP A 79 15.57 27.36 4.97
CA TRP A 79 14.62 26.72 4.05
C TRP A 79 15.23 26.48 2.65
N GLY A 80 16.08 27.38 2.18
CA GLY A 80 16.74 27.22 0.88
C GLY A 80 17.73 26.06 0.83
N ARG A 81 18.47 25.81 1.93
CA ARG A 81 19.35 24.62 2.01
C ARG A 81 18.55 23.32 1.97
N ARG A 82 17.39 23.28 2.66
CA ARG A 82 16.50 22.13 2.64
C ARG A 82 15.98 21.87 1.23
N LEU A 83 15.57 22.93 0.55
CA LEU A 83 15.06 22.87 -0.81
C LEU A 83 16.12 22.34 -1.79
N LEU A 84 17.33 22.92 -1.78
CA LEU A 84 18.45 22.44 -2.61
C LEU A 84 18.78 20.97 -2.35
N ALA A 85 18.76 20.53 -1.08
CA ALA A 85 18.98 19.13 -0.74
C ALA A 85 17.92 18.21 -1.38
N ARG A 86 16.64 18.64 -1.39
CA ARG A 86 15.56 17.88 -2.03
C ARG A 86 15.78 17.73 -3.54
N PHE A 87 16.05 18.81 -4.25
CA PHE A 87 16.29 18.75 -5.70
C PHE A 87 17.55 17.98 -6.07
N ASN A 88 18.61 18.07 -5.27
CA ASN A 88 19.86 17.35 -5.54
C ASN A 88 19.78 15.84 -5.27
N HIS A 89 18.77 15.38 -4.54
CA HIS A 89 18.60 13.96 -4.17
C HIS A 89 17.30 13.34 -4.68
N SER A 90 16.65 14.00 -5.64
CA SER A 90 15.43 13.49 -6.28
C SER A 90 15.30 13.97 -7.72
N ASP A 91 14.39 13.37 -8.47
CA ASP A 91 14.14 13.71 -9.88
C ASP A 91 13.00 14.73 -10.07
N TYR A 92 12.44 15.27 -8.99
CA TYR A 92 11.38 16.26 -9.07
C TYR A 92 11.78 17.51 -9.85
N GLY A 93 10.90 17.94 -10.75
CA GLY A 93 11.02 19.21 -11.47
C GLY A 93 10.33 20.37 -10.75
N ILE A 94 9.26 20.07 -10.01
CA ILE A 94 8.45 21.09 -9.30
C ILE A 94 8.17 20.62 -7.87
N LEU A 95 8.46 21.48 -6.89
CA LEU A 95 8.16 21.24 -5.47
C LEU A 95 7.34 22.41 -4.89
N GLY A 96 6.31 22.08 -4.12
CA GLY A 96 5.49 23.06 -3.40
C GLY A 96 5.30 22.68 -1.92
N ILE A 97 4.53 23.51 -1.19
CA ILE A 97 4.21 23.28 0.24
C ILE A 97 2.76 22.88 0.46
N ALA A 98 1.93 22.97 -0.58
CA ALA A 98 0.55 22.47 -0.64
C ALA A 98 0.23 22.01 -2.06
N GLY A 99 -0.61 21.00 -2.21
CA GLY A 99 -1.00 20.45 -3.51
C GLY A 99 -1.95 19.28 -3.37
N THR A 100 -2.20 18.58 -4.47
CA THR A 100 -3.12 17.45 -4.48
C THR A 100 -2.59 16.27 -5.30
N THR A 101 -2.93 15.06 -4.85
CA THR A 101 -2.65 13.80 -5.58
C THR A 101 -3.75 13.47 -6.60
N TYR A 102 -4.86 14.20 -6.57
CA TYR A 102 -5.99 14.01 -7.46
C TYR A 102 -6.55 15.35 -7.92
N PHE A 103 -6.66 15.56 -9.23
CA PHE A 103 -7.21 16.75 -9.81
C PHE A 103 -8.46 16.41 -10.62
N SER A 104 -9.62 16.83 -10.11
CA SER A 104 -10.94 16.43 -10.59
C SER A 104 -11.33 17.12 -11.92
N LYS A 105 -12.41 16.60 -12.54
CA LYS A 105 -13.02 17.24 -13.73
C LYS A 105 -13.59 18.62 -13.47
N THR A 106 -13.80 19.02 -12.22
CA THR A 106 -14.25 20.35 -11.86
C THR A 106 -13.15 21.40 -11.94
N ALA A 107 -11.89 21.00 -12.13
CA ALA A 107 -10.69 21.84 -12.11
C ALA A 107 -10.54 22.65 -10.80
N ARG A 108 -10.89 22.04 -9.67
CA ARG A 108 -10.64 22.54 -8.31
C ARG A 108 -9.74 21.56 -7.57
N TRP A 109 -8.52 21.95 -7.24
CA TRP A 109 -7.56 21.07 -6.61
C TRP A 109 -7.88 20.75 -5.13
N TRP A 110 -8.81 21.48 -4.53
CA TRP A 110 -9.29 21.29 -3.16
C TRP A 110 -10.65 20.59 -3.04
N ASP A 111 -11.20 20.03 -4.14
CA ASP A 111 -12.49 19.32 -4.13
C ASP A 111 -12.50 18.12 -3.19
N ASP A 112 -11.40 17.40 -3.13
CA ASP A 112 -11.23 16.27 -2.22
C ASP A 112 -10.11 16.55 -1.22
N ARG A 113 -10.51 16.94 0.00
CA ARG A 113 -9.56 17.23 1.08
C ARG A 113 -8.69 16.01 1.45
N SER A 114 -9.17 14.78 1.27
CA SER A 114 -8.42 13.57 1.55
C SER A 114 -7.25 13.35 0.60
N LYS A 115 -7.25 14.00 -0.54
CA LYS A 115 -6.21 13.95 -1.58
C LYS A 115 -5.26 15.15 -1.54
N MET A 116 -5.55 16.13 -0.68
CA MET A 116 -4.68 17.28 -0.48
C MET A 116 -3.53 16.95 0.46
N TYR A 117 -2.36 17.51 0.18
CA TYR A 117 -1.16 17.37 0.99
C TYR A 117 -0.54 18.74 1.24
N GLY A 118 0.08 18.89 2.40
CA GLY A 118 0.79 20.10 2.77
C GLY A 118 0.35 20.73 4.08
N ILE A 119 1.14 21.70 4.51
CA ILE A 119 0.90 22.45 5.76
C ILE A 119 1.15 23.92 5.49
N VAL A 120 0.08 24.73 5.62
CA VAL A 120 0.14 26.19 5.46
C VAL A 120 -0.45 26.87 6.68
N GLU A 121 0.27 27.81 7.26
CA GLU A 121 -0.25 28.70 8.27
C GLU A 121 -0.92 29.89 7.58
N HIS A 122 -2.05 30.35 8.09
CA HIS A 122 -2.82 31.47 7.53
C HIS A 122 -3.06 32.54 8.58
N SER A 123 -3.23 33.78 8.12
CA SER A 123 -3.67 34.90 8.95
C SER A 123 -4.63 35.78 8.17
N ASP A 124 -5.72 36.19 8.79
CA ASP A 124 -6.62 37.23 8.27
C ASP A 124 -6.32 38.63 8.86
N GLY A 125 -5.19 38.74 9.59
CA GLY A 125 -4.79 39.96 10.29
C GLY A 125 -5.31 40.04 11.74
N THR A 126 -6.27 39.20 12.13
CA THR A 126 -6.86 39.14 13.48
C THR A 126 -6.66 37.79 14.12
N LYS A 127 -6.69 36.70 13.34
CA LYS A 127 -6.57 35.32 13.77
C LYS A 127 -5.56 34.59 12.89
N GLU A 128 -4.80 33.72 13.52
CA GLU A 128 -3.93 32.74 12.82
C GLU A 128 -4.50 31.34 13.00
N TRP A 129 -4.39 30.51 11.95
CA TRP A 129 -4.74 29.09 11.97
C TRP A 129 -3.83 28.28 11.07
N VAL A 130 -3.80 26.97 11.26
CA VAL A 130 -3.02 26.04 10.44
C VAL A 130 -3.97 25.22 9.59
N SER A 131 -3.74 25.19 8.28
CA SER A 131 -4.32 24.23 7.36
C SER A 131 -3.34 23.08 7.19
N GLU A 132 -3.61 21.97 7.87
CA GLU A 132 -2.92 20.69 7.73
C GLU A 132 -3.86 19.77 6.97
N TYR A 133 -3.50 19.41 5.76
CA TYR A 133 -4.37 18.63 4.87
C TYR A 133 -4.21 17.14 5.13
N SER A 134 -3.14 16.55 4.62
CA SER A 134 -2.71 15.19 4.94
C SER A 134 -1.26 15.26 5.38
N ASN A 135 -0.91 14.46 6.38
CA ASN A 135 0.44 14.47 6.90
C ASN A 135 1.33 13.61 6.00
N PRO A 136 2.13 14.18 5.12
CA PRO A 136 3.01 13.38 4.29
C PRO A 136 4.11 12.74 5.12
N LEU A 137 4.61 11.62 4.66
CA LEU A 137 5.86 11.01 5.10
C LEU A 137 6.99 12.07 5.07
N PRO A 138 8.08 11.91 5.84
CA PRO A 138 9.19 12.86 5.90
C PRO A 138 9.88 13.10 4.55
N ASN A 139 9.48 12.40 3.51
CA ASN A 139 9.92 12.53 2.14
C ASN A 139 8.99 13.45 1.33
N ILE A 140 9.32 13.66 0.06
CA ILE A 140 8.48 14.38 -0.88
C ILE A 140 7.23 13.53 -1.17
N GLN A 141 6.04 14.12 -1.05
CA GLN A 141 4.80 13.49 -1.49
C GLN A 141 4.57 13.79 -2.96
N PRO A 142 4.56 12.79 -3.87
CA PRO A 142 4.17 12.99 -5.25
C PRO A 142 2.77 13.60 -5.34
N THR A 143 2.58 14.58 -6.22
CA THR A 143 1.31 15.27 -6.46
C THR A 143 1.13 15.53 -7.94
N VAL A 144 -0.11 15.82 -8.37
CA VAL A 144 -0.42 16.23 -9.74
C VAL A 144 -0.09 17.71 -9.96
N LEU A 145 -0.29 18.51 -8.91
CA LEU A 145 0.00 19.93 -8.91
C LEU A 145 0.30 20.44 -7.51
N VAL A 146 0.91 21.61 -7.45
CA VAL A 146 1.13 22.39 -6.23
C VAL A 146 0.51 23.78 -6.34
N ASP A 147 0.18 24.36 -5.18
CA ASP A 147 -0.39 25.71 -5.07
C ASP A 147 0.66 26.79 -5.36
N GLY A 148 0.29 27.82 -6.09
CA GLY A 148 1.16 28.92 -6.49
C GLY A 148 1.65 29.83 -5.36
N LEU A 149 1.16 29.64 -4.13
CA LEU A 149 1.64 30.36 -2.95
C LEU A 149 3.16 30.25 -2.78
N PHE A 150 3.70 29.06 -2.99
CA PHE A 150 5.13 28.76 -3.00
C PHE A 150 5.39 27.59 -3.94
N MET A 151 6.10 27.84 -5.01
CA MET A 151 6.40 26.86 -6.05
C MET A 151 7.88 26.95 -6.42
N ALA A 152 8.63 25.90 -6.13
CA ALA A 152 10.03 25.78 -6.48
C ALA A 152 10.20 24.93 -7.73
N VAL A 153 11.05 25.38 -8.66
CA VAL A 153 11.16 24.81 -10.00
C VAL A 153 12.62 24.60 -10.36
N ASP A 154 12.95 23.39 -10.81
CA ASP A 154 14.21 23.07 -11.47
C ASP A 154 14.07 23.32 -12.98
N PRO A 155 14.69 24.38 -13.54
CA PRO A 155 14.53 24.72 -14.95
C PRO A 155 15.06 23.67 -15.91
N ASP A 156 15.93 22.78 -15.46
CA ASP A 156 16.50 21.70 -16.30
C ASP A 156 15.58 20.48 -16.38
N LYS A 157 14.54 20.41 -15.53
CA LYS A 157 13.62 19.27 -15.43
C LYS A 157 12.19 19.58 -15.84
N ILE A 158 11.89 20.81 -16.20
CA ILE A 158 10.56 21.18 -16.72
C ILE A 158 10.57 21.18 -18.25
N GLU A 159 9.44 20.84 -18.85
CA GLU A 159 9.23 20.82 -20.31
C GLU A 159 8.43 22.03 -20.81
N LYS A 160 7.60 22.63 -19.95
CA LYS A 160 6.74 23.75 -20.31
C LYS A 160 6.99 24.96 -19.42
N LYS A 161 6.91 26.16 -19.99
CA LYS A 161 6.86 27.43 -19.27
C LYS A 161 5.43 27.73 -18.80
N PHE A 162 5.28 28.78 -17.98
CA PHE A 162 3.97 29.21 -17.51
C PHE A 162 3.04 29.56 -18.69
N ASN A 163 1.83 29.01 -18.68
CA ASN A 163 0.84 29.23 -19.72
C ASN A 163 0.20 30.62 -19.57
N THR A 164 0.42 31.48 -20.57
CA THR A 164 -0.06 32.89 -20.56
C THR A 164 -1.50 33.05 -21.02
N ASN A 165 -2.20 31.97 -21.38
CA ASN A 165 -3.57 32.01 -21.90
C ASN A 165 -4.64 32.20 -20.82
N TYR A 166 -4.27 32.06 -19.54
CA TYR A 166 -5.16 32.24 -18.39
C TYR A 166 -5.03 33.66 -17.81
N GLY A 167 -6.01 34.06 -17.01
CA GLY A 167 -6.11 35.39 -16.47
C GLY A 167 -4.93 35.84 -15.60
N LYS A 168 -4.98 37.10 -15.14
CA LYS A 168 -3.80 37.76 -14.56
C LYS A 168 -3.22 37.08 -13.33
N PHE A 169 -4.09 36.53 -12.44
CA PHE A 169 -3.68 36.01 -11.13
C PHE A 169 -4.19 34.62 -10.82
N HIS A 170 -4.88 33.97 -11.76
CA HIS A 170 -5.51 32.67 -11.52
C HIS A 170 -5.10 31.67 -12.57
N PHE A 171 -5.02 30.41 -12.18
CA PHE A 171 -4.69 29.26 -13.04
C PHE A 171 -3.28 29.28 -13.68
N TYR A 172 -2.42 30.23 -13.33
CA TYR A 172 -1.01 30.21 -13.78
C TYR A 172 -0.25 29.02 -13.20
N ASP A 173 -0.51 28.70 -11.93
CA ASP A 173 0.04 27.61 -11.15
C ASP A 173 -0.54 26.25 -11.60
N VAL A 174 -1.87 26.17 -11.68
CA VAL A 174 -2.58 24.96 -12.10
C VAL A 174 -2.16 24.59 -13.53
N SER A 175 -2.25 25.52 -14.49
CA SER A 175 -1.88 25.21 -15.89
C SER A 175 -0.41 24.85 -16.03
N PHE A 176 0.49 25.54 -15.33
CA PHE A 176 1.92 25.23 -15.36
C PHE A 176 2.22 23.82 -14.83
N CYS A 177 1.61 23.44 -13.70
CA CYS A 177 1.77 22.12 -13.13
C CYS A 177 1.21 21.04 -14.06
N ILE A 178 -0.02 21.22 -14.57
CA ILE A 178 -0.68 20.22 -15.40
C ILE A 178 0.03 20.07 -16.75
N ASP A 179 0.45 21.17 -17.40
CA ASP A 179 1.21 21.12 -18.64
C ASP A 179 2.51 20.31 -18.49
N ASN A 180 3.21 20.48 -17.36
CA ASN A 180 4.43 19.71 -17.06
C ASN A 180 4.13 18.28 -16.61
N TYR A 181 3.07 18.05 -15.83
CA TYR A 181 2.66 16.71 -15.41
C TYR A 181 2.31 15.80 -16.60
N LEU A 182 1.69 16.36 -17.64
CA LEU A 182 1.36 15.66 -18.88
C LEU A 182 2.59 15.33 -19.75
N GLU A 183 3.72 15.96 -19.47
CA GLU A 183 5.05 15.67 -20.07
C GLU A 183 5.94 14.85 -19.11
N ASP A 184 5.33 14.11 -18.18
CA ASP A 184 6.00 13.22 -17.23
C ASP A 184 6.98 13.93 -16.25
N VAL A 185 6.83 15.23 -16.02
CA VAL A 185 7.61 15.94 -15.00
C VAL A 185 7.10 15.59 -13.60
N GLU A 186 8.00 15.14 -12.74
CA GLU A 186 7.66 14.83 -11.35
C GLU A 186 7.36 16.09 -10.55
N ILE A 187 6.19 16.11 -9.89
CA ILE A 187 5.70 17.19 -9.05
C ILE A 187 5.46 16.68 -7.63
N GLY A 188 5.87 17.45 -6.61
CA GLY A 188 5.72 17.01 -5.23
C GLY A 188 5.50 18.09 -4.20
N VAL A 189 4.96 17.69 -3.05
CA VAL A 189 4.76 18.53 -1.87
C VAL A 189 5.77 18.15 -0.78
N ILE A 190 6.34 19.18 -0.15
CA ILE A 190 7.22 19.07 1.02
C ILE A 190 6.58 19.78 2.22
N THR A 191 6.81 19.27 3.45
CA THR A 191 6.21 19.82 4.68
C THR A 191 7.22 20.36 5.67
N ASP A 192 8.50 20.22 5.37
CA ASP A 192 9.59 20.71 6.22
C ASP A 192 9.95 22.18 5.99
N ILE A 193 9.24 22.86 5.08
CA ILE A 193 9.29 24.33 4.88
C ILE A 193 7.92 24.90 5.25
N ARG A 194 7.88 25.70 6.33
CA ARG A 194 6.67 26.30 6.86
C ARG A 194 6.60 27.77 6.49
N VAL A 195 5.43 28.19 6.03
CA VAL A 195 5.14 29.61 5.75
C VAL A 195 3.82 30.04 6.40
N LEU A 196 3.73 31.30 6.77
CA LEU A 196 2.50 31.98 7.14
C LEU A 196 2.04 32.83 5.97
N HIS A 197 0.86 32.56 5.45
CA HIS A 197 0.19 33.33 4.40
C HIS A 197 -0.72 34.39 5.04
N LYS A 198 -0.49 35.65 4.72
CA LYS A 198 -1.19 36.80 5.34
C LYS A 198 -2.52 37.16 4.69
N SER A 199 -2.95 36.39 3.74
CA SER A 199 -4.25 36.60 3.09
C SER A 199 -5.05 35.30 3.03
N VAL A 200 -6.33 35.44 2.75
CA VAL A 200 -7.23 34.31 2.50
C VAL A 200 -7.56 34.34 1.00
N GLY A 201 -7.26 33.23 0.31
CA GLY A 201 -7.60 33.10 -1.10
C GLY A 201 -9.10 33.29 -1.33
N GLN A 202 -9.44 34.12 -2.31
CA GLN A 202 -10.83 34.33 -2.71
C GLN A 202 -11.03 33.91 -4.16
N THR A 203 -12.08 33.14 -4.39
CA THR A 203 -12.56 32.85 -5.75
C THR A 203 -13.47 33.96 -6.20
N ASN A 204 -13.11 34.62 -7.30
CA ASN A 204 -13.91 35.66 -7.93
C ASN A 204 -14.45 35.19 -9.29
N GLN A 205 -15.18 36.05 -9.99
CA GLN A 205 -15.73 35.71 -11.32
C GLN A 205 -14.64 35.41 -12.35
N GLU A 206 -13.49 36.08 -12.29
CA GLU A 206 -12.34 35.81 -13.17
C GLU A 206 -11.76 34.41 -12.91
N TRP A 207 -11.64 34.01 -11.64
CA TRP A 207 -11.24 32.69 -11.26
C TRP A 207 -12.20 31.62 -11.83
N GLU A 208 -13.51 31.81 -11.69
CA GLU A 208 -14.52 30.88 -12.19
C GLU A 208 -14.50 30.78 -13.72
N ASN A 209 -14.32 31.90 -14.43
CA ASN A 209 -14.19 31.90 -15.89
C ASN A 209 -12.95 31.11 -16.35
N ASN A 210 -11.81 31.29 -15.68
CA ASN A 210 -10.59 30.54 -15.98
C ASN A 210 -10.74 29.06 -15.65
N ARG A 211 -11.44 28.73 -14.57
CA ARG A 211 -11.75 27.36 -14.17
C ARG A 211 -12.56 26.62 -15.25
N ILE A 212 -13.64 27.25 -15.72
CA ILE A 212 -14.49 26.67 -16.78
C ILE A 212 -13.67 26.47 -18.04
N LYS A 213 -12.94 27.50 -18.47
CA LYS A 213 -12.08 27.44 -19.65
C LYS A 213 -11.05 26.30 -19.53
N PHE A 214 -10.40 26.19 -18.38
CA PHE A 214 -9.42 25.13 -18.12
C PHE A 214 -10.07 23.73 -18.16
N ALA A 215 -11.22 23.55 -17.50
CA ALA A 215 -11.94 22.29 -17.48
C ALA A 215 -12.39 21.84 -18.89
N GLU A 216 -12.76 22.77 -19.75
CA GLU A 216 -13.10 22.50 -21.16
C GLU A 216 -11.85 22.13 -21.99
N GLU A 217 -10.77 22.91 -21.85
CA GLU A 217 -9.53 22.72 -22.60
C GLU A 217 -8.83 21.39 -22.28
N TYR A 218 -8.83 21.00 -20.99
CA TYR A 218 -8.19 19.76 -20.51
C TYR A 218 -9.15 18.60 -20.24
N ASN A 219 -10.39 18.66 -20.74
CA ASN A 219 -11.45 17.68 -20.45
C ASN A 219 -11.05 16.23 -20.76
N GLU A 220 -10.27 16.00 -21.82
CA GLU A 220 -9.82 14.68 -22.22
C GLU A 220 -8.73 14.10 -21.30
N HIS A 221 -8.02 14.97 -20.59
CA HIS A 221 -6.96 14.59 -19.66
C HIS A 221 -7.48 14.44 -18.21
N LEU A 222 -8.62 15.06 -17.89
CA LEU A 222 -9.17 15.03 -16.55
C LEU A 222 -10.12 13.82 -16.31
N PRO A 223 -10.11 13.22 -15.13
CA PRO A 223 -9.33 13.58 -13.94
C PRO A 223 -7.88 13.08 -14.03
N LEU A 224 -6.97 13.83 -13.40
CA LEU A 224 -5.57 13.40 -13.24
C LEU A 224 -5.34 12.89 -11.82
N LYS A 225 -4.50 11.86 -11.70
CA LYS A 225 -4.13 11.27 -10.40
C LYS A 225 -2.66 10.86 -10.40
N VAL A 226 -2.01 11.00 -9.26
CA VAL A 226 -0.70 10.38 -9.05
C VAL A 226 -0.91 8.87 -8.96
N VAL A 227 -0.24 8.13 -9.83
CA VAL A 227 -0.10 6.68 -9.66
C VAL A 227 1.07 6.48 -8.70
N PRO A 228 0.88 5.88 -7.52
CA PRO A 228 2.01 5.61 -6.62
C PRO A 228 3.04 4.76 -7.35
N GLU A 229 4.31 5.19 -7.40
CA GLU A 229 5.39 4.37 -7.99
C GLU A 229 5.45 2.97 -7.39
N LYS A 230 5.11 2.83 -6.12
CA LYS A 230 5.04 1.55 -5.40
C LYS A 230 3.82 1.53 -4.50
N LEU A 231 2.89 0.67 -4.83
CA LEU A 231 1.72 0.44 -4.00
C LEU A 231 2.15 0.06 -2.57
N ARG A 232 1.78 0.86 -1.56
CA ARG A 232 2.07 0.62 -0.15
C ARG A 232 1.01 -0.29 0.44
N VAL A 233 1.36 -1.55 0.62
CA VAL A 233 0.45 -2.59 1.10
C VAL A 233 0.75 -2.93 2.55
N LEU A 234 -0.26 -2.84 3.42
CA LEU A 234 -0.21 -3.41 4.76
C LEU A 234 -0.92 -4.76 4.78
N ILE A 235 -0.23 -5.81 5.18
CA ILE A 235 -0.84 -7.11 5.51
C ILE A 235 -0.87 -7.23 7.03
N CYS A 236 -2.06 -7.39 7.64
CA CYS A 236 -2.17 -7.63 9.06
C CYS A 236 -2.71 -9.03 9.37
N CYS A 237 -2.09 -9.69 10.34
CA CYS A 237 -2.42 -11.04 10.77
C CYS A 237 -2.09 -11.27 12.24
N GLN A 238 -2.82 -12.18 12.90
CA GLN A 238 -2.61 -12.46 14.32
C GLN A 238 -1.24 -13.11 14.59
N PHE A 239 -0.83 -14.02 13.71
CA PHE A 239 0.40 -14.81 13.86
C PHE A 239 1.26 -14.70 12.61
N PHE A 240 2.58 -14.52 12.79
CA PHE A 240 3.58 -14.50 11.71
C PHE A 240 4.93 -15.02 12.22
N GLN A 241 4.97 -16.31 12.62
CA GLN A 241 6.15 -16.93 13.24
C GLN A 241 6.38 -18.38 12.82
N ASN A 242 5.31 -19.18 12.72
CA ASN A 242 5.36 -20.62 12.47
C ASN A 242 4.92 -20.97 11.05
N TYR A 243 4.94 -22.27 10.73
CA TYR A 243 4.49 -22.79 9.43
C TYR A 243 3.04 -23.29 9.48
N THR A 244 2.12 -22.51 10.08
CA THR A 244 0.70 -22.81 9.93
C THR A 244 0.19 -22.34 8.57
N GLY A 245 -0.94 -22.89 8.10
CA GLY A 245 -1.44 -22.63 6.75
C GLY A 245 -1.66 -21.15 6.44
N SER A 246 -2.28 -20.39 7.36
CA SER A 246 -2.55 -18.97 7.19
C SER A 246 -1.26 -18.12 7.22
N GLU A 247 -0.32 -18.41 8.11
CA GLU A 247 0.95 -17.70 8.22
C GLU A 247 1.81 -17.88 6.96
N VAL A 248 1.90 -19.11 6.46
CA VAL A 248 2.64 -19.39 5.22
C VAL A 248 1.97 -18.71 4.04
N SER A 249 0.63 -18.70 3.95
CA SER A 249 -0.09 -17.98 2.89
C SER A 249 0.16 -16.48 2.93
N ASN A 250 0.22 -15.86 4.12
CA ASN A 250 0.52 -14.43 4.27
C ASN A 250 1.97 -14.13 3.86
N TYR A 251 2.91 -15.00 4.21
CA TYR A 251 4.30 -14.87 3.76
C TYR A 251 4.42 -14.99 2.24
N GLU A 252 3.79 -15.99 1.64
CA GLU A 252 3.82 -16.19 0.19
C GLU A 252 3.19 -15.02 -0.56
N LEU A 253 2.04 -14.52 -0.10
CA LEU A 253 1.42 -13.32 -0.65
C LEU A 253 2.34 -12.10 -0.54
N SER A 254 2.90 -11.85 0.64
CA SER A 254 3.80 -10.70 0.86
C SER A 254 5.03 -10.73 -0.04
N ARG A 255 5.61 -11.92 -0.23
CA ARG A 255 6.76 -12.14 -1.11
C ARG A 255 6.42 -11.87 -2.58
N GLU A 256 5.29 -12.40 -3.06
CA GLU A 256 4.89 -12.21 -4.45
C GLU A 256 4.47 -10.77 -4.75
N LEU A 257 3.75 -10.09 -3.83
CA LEU A 257 3.44 -8.66 -3.95
C LEU A 257 4.72 -7.80 -4.00
N LYS A 258 5.75 -8.18 -3.23
CA LYS A 258 7.05 -7.51 -3.30
C LYS A 258 7.69 -7.66 -4.67
N LYS A 259 7.60 -8.84 -5.30
CA LYS A 259 8.08 -9.07 -6.69
C LYS A 259 7.27 -8.27 -7.73
N LEU A 260 6.01 -7.99 -7.46
CA LEU A 260 5.15 -7.12 -8.29
C LEU A 260 5.45 -5.62 -8.09
N GLY A 261 6.46 -5.27 -7.30
CA GLY A 261 6.90 -3.88 -7.09
C GLY A 261 6.28 -3.19 -5.89
N CYS A 262 5.38 -3.82 -5.12
CA CYS A 262 4.76 -3.22 -3.95
C CYS A 262 5.77 -2.93 -2.82
N ASP A 263 5.53 -1.88 -2.05
CA ASP A 263 6.15 -1.69 -0.73
C ASP A 263 5.29 -2.38 0.32
N VAL A 264 5.73 -3.58 0.75
CA VAL A 264 4.92 -4.46 1.61
C VAL A 264 5.38 -4.38 3.05
N THR A 265 4.43 -4.12 3.94
CA THR A 265 4.58 -4.16 5.39
C THR A 265 3.67 -5.24 5.97
N VAL A 266 4.20 -6.07 6.86
CA VAL A 266 3.43 -7.02 7.65
C VAL A 266 3.40 -6.53 9.10
N ILE A 267 2.21 -6.43 9.70
CA ILE A 267 2.03 -6.16 11.13
C ILE A 267 1.30 -7.36 11.75
N SER A 268 1.85 -7.89 12.84
CA SER A 268 1.30 -9.04 13.53
C SER A 268 1.40 -8.89 15.05
N THR A 269 0.46 -9.48 15.78
CA THR A 269 0.53 -9.54 17.26
C THR A 269 1.57 -10.53 17.77
N MET A 270 1.93 -11.52 16.95
CA MET A 270 2.98 -12.49 17.28
C MET A 270 3.92 -12.65 16.07
N VAL A 271 5.11 -12.07 16.18
CA VAL A 271 6.16 -12.11 15.16
C VAL A 271 7.29 -13.00 15.62
N GLY A 272 7.76 -13.90 14.76
CA GLY A 272 8.87 -14.80 15.10
C GLY A 272 9.43 -15.53 13.89
N ASP A 273 10.51 -16.26 14.14
CA ASP A 273 11.19 -17.08 13.13
C ASP A 273 10.53 -18.46 12.95
N PRO A 274 10.65 -19.04 11.75
CA PRO A 274 11.51 -18.59 10.64
C PRO A 274 10.85 -17.62 9.65
N LEU A 275 9.53 -17.35 9.75
CA LEU A 275 8.84 -16.57 8.72
C LEU A 275 9.26 -15.10 8.70
N ALA A 276 9.44 -14.46 9.87
CA ALA A 276 9.83 -13.07 9.96
C ALA A 276 11.19 -12.82 9.28
N SER A 277 12.20 -13.65 9.57
CA SER A 277 13.52 -13.54 8.95
C SER A 277 13.48 -13.80 7.45
N LYS A 278 12.66 -14.77 6.98
CA LYS A 278 12.50 -15.01 5.54
C LYS A 278 11.81 -13.86 4.83
N ALA A 279 10.78 -13.27 5.42
CA ALA A 279 10.09 -12.11 4.87
C ALA A 279 11.02 -10.90 4.75
N ARG A 280 11.77 -10.60 5.81
CA ARG A 280 12.75 -9.51 5.81
C ARG A 280 13.84 -9.69 4.75
N LYS A 281 14.34 -10.92 4.53
CA LYS A 281 15.29 -11.25 3.46
C LYS A 281 14.73 -10.98 2.06
N ASN A 282 13.42 -11.07 1.88
CA ASN A 282 12.73 -10.73 0.63
C ASN A 282 12.34 -9.23 0.56
N GLY A 283 12.82 -8.39 1.47
CA GLY A 283 12.57 -6.95 1.46
C GLY A 283 11.17 -6.57 1.99
N VAL A 284 10.47 -7.47 2.69
CA VAL A 284 9.21 -7.18 3.37
C VAL A 284 9.52 -6.59 4.75
N LYS A 285 8.89 -5.46 5.08
CA LYS A 285 8.96 -4.86 6.42
C LYS A 285 8.06 -5.68 7.36
N VAL A 286 8.58 -6.11 8.50
CA VAL A 286 7.81 -6.94 9.46
C VAL A 286 7.93 -6.34 10.85
N TYR A 287 6.77 -5.99 11.44
CA TYR A 287 6.66 -5.36 12.75
C TYR A 287 5.74 -6.18 13.66
N HIS A 288 6.10 -6.25 14.94
CA HIS A 288 5.15 -6.56 15.99
C HIS A 288 4.18 -5.38 16.14
N LEU A 289 2.91 -5.63 16.46
CA LEU A 289 1.88 -4.59 16.56
C LEU A 289 2.30 -3.43 17.48
N GLY A 290 2.92 -3.71 18.63
CA GLY A 290 3.43 -2.68 19.54
C GLY A 290 4.63 -1.86 19.05
N GLU A 291 5.24 -2.25 17.94
CA GLU A 291 6.38 -1.59 17.28
C GLU A 291 5.98 -0.97 15.93
N ALA A 292 4.70 -1.12 15.57
CA ALA A 292 4.20 -0.62 14.30
C ALA A 292 4.38 0.90 14.19
N PRO A 293 4.66 1.44 13.00
CA PRO A 293 4.57 2.87 12.75
C PRO A 293 3.22 3.41 13.26
N ASN A 294 3.20 4.53 13.94
CA ASN A 294 2.03 5.17 14.57
C ASN A 294 1.50 4.50 15.86
N PHE A 295 2.12 3.44 16.33
CA PHE A 295 1.70 2.78 17.56
C PHE A 295 2.56 3.22 18.75
N ARG A 296 1.93 3.70 19.84
CA ARG A 296 2.59 3.91 21.14
C ARG A 296 1.65 3.48 22.26
N ILE A 297 2.19 2.74 23.22
CA ILE A 297 1.53 2.47 24.50
C ILE A 297 1.79 3.69 25.39
N VAL A 298 0.72 4.33 25.86
CA VAL A 298 0.78 5.37 26.90
C VAL A 298 0.36 4.74 28.21
N GLU A 299 0.93 5.22 29.33
CA GLU A 299 0.66 4.72 30.68
C GLU A 299 -0.84 4.49 30.95
N GLY A 300 -1.19 3.32 31.46
CA GLY A 300 -2.54 2.97 31.85
C GLY A 300 -3.37 2.15 30.85
N ASN A 301 -2.76 1.43 29.92
CA ASN A 301 -3.44 0.60 28.91
C ASN A 301 -4.33 1.34 27.89
N GLN A 302 -4.22 2.65 27.75
CA GLN A 302 -4.83 3.36 26.63
C GLN A 302 -3.87 3.39 25.44
N LEU A 303 -4.31 2.82 24.31
CA LEU A 303 -3.63 2.92 23.02
C LEU A 303 -3.81 4.36 22.50
N THR A 304 -2.74 5.12 22.46
CA THR A 304 -2.73 6.44 21.83
C THR A 304 -2.09 6.34 20.46
N PHE A 305 -2.85 6.64 19.43
CA PHE A 305 -2.39 6.64 18.05
C PHE A 305 -1.80 8.02 17.71
N TYR A 306 -0.58 8.04 17.21
CA TYR A 306 0.00 9.25 16.65
C TYR A 306 -0.24 9.28 15.12
N LYS A 307 -0.84 10.37 14.67
CA LYS A 307 -1.38 10.56 13.32
C LYS A 307 -0.35 10.73 12.20
N ASN A 308 0.94 10.49 12.41
CA ASN A 308 1.98 11.16 11.65
C ASN A 308 2.87 10.33 10.74
N GLU A 309 2.68 9.01 10.59
CA GLU A 309 3.57 8.24 9.73
C GLU A 309 2.81 7.13 9.00
N ALA A 310 3.02 7.02 7.71
CA ALA A 310 2.62 5.94 6.82
C ALA A 310 1.11 5.61 6.75
N GLU A 311 0.36 6.36 5.98
CA GLU A 311 -0.87 5.83 5.42
C GLU A 311 -0.51 4.75 4.38
N PHE A 312 -1.25 3.65 4.37
CA PHE A 312 -1.13 2.61 3.36
C PHE A 312 -2.17 2.82 2.28
N ASP A 313 -1.80 2.54 1.04
CA ASP A 313 -2.72 2.67 -0.08
C ASP A 313 -3.81 1.59 -0.03
N ILE A 314 -3.48 0.45 0.60
CA ILE A 314 -4.42 -0.65 0.86
C ILE A 314 -4.03 -1.46 2.09
N ILE A 315 -5.01 -1.90 2.87
CA ILE A 315 -4.85 -2.81 4.00
C ILE A 315 -5.44 -4.16 3.67
N HIS A 316 -4.66 -5.23 3.79
CA HIS A 316 -5.09 -6.61 3.65
C HIS A 316 -5.24 -7.27 5.02
N ILE A 317 -6.47 -7.46 5.47
CA ILE A 317 -6.80 -7.99 6.79
C ILE A 317 -7.00 -9.50 6.70
N ASN A 318 -6.31 -10.26 7.56
CA ASN A 318 -6.44 -11.71 7.62
C ASN A 318 -7.16 -12.24 8.87
N HIS A 319 -7.17 -11.46 9.95
CA HIS A 319 -7.81 -11.88 11.20
C HIS A 319 -8.53 -10.71 11.86
N LYS A 320 -9.75 -10.94 12.39
CA LYS A 320 -10.61 -9.94 12.99
C LYS A 320 -9.95 -9.15 14.13
N PRO A 321 -9.34 -9.76 15.17
CA PRO A 321 -8.88 -9.00 16.34
C PRO A 321 -7.82 -7.96 16.01
N ILE A 322 -6.86 -8.28 15.16
CA ILE A 322 -5.85 -7.32 14.71
C ILE A 322 -6.41 -6.36 13.66
N GLY A 323 -7.31 -6.82 12.80
CA GLY A 323 -7.93 -6.00 11.76
C GLY A 323 -8.69 -4.81 12.34
N GLU A 324 -9.47 -5.03 13.41
CA GLU A 324 -10.20 -3.96 14.11
C GLU A 324 -9.27 -2.90 14.68
N GLN A 325 -8.11 -3.31 15.24
CA GLN A 325 -7.10 -2.38 15.75
C GLN A 325 -6.42 -1.59 14.61
N ILE A 326 -6.04 -2.27 13.54
CA ILE A 326 -5.38 -1.66 12.39
C ILE A 326 -6.29 -0.64 11.70
N LEU A 327 -7.59 -0.91 11.57
CA LEU A 327 -8.55 0.05 11.01
C LEU A 327 -8.71 1.31 11.87
N GLN A 328 -8.49 1.22 13.19
CA GLN A 328 -8.45 2.40 14.06
C GLN A 328 -7.13 3.17 13.91
N MET A 329 -6.02 2.49 13.67
CA MET A 329 -4.71 3.10 13.48
C MET A 329 -4.59 3.84 12.14
N TYR A 330 -5.23 3.30 11.10
CA TYR A 330 -5.17 3.81 9.71
C TYR A 330 -6.57 4.01 9.13
N PRO A 331 -7.35 4.97 9.67
CA PRO A 331 -8.79 5.10 9.36
C PRO A 331 -9.08 5.55 7.92
N ASN A 332 -8.09 6.14 7.24
CA ASN A 332 -8.25 6.67 5.88
C ASN A 332 -7.77 5.70 4.79
N SER A 333 -7.17 4.56 5.17
CA SER A 333 -6.72 3.58 4.20
C SER A 333 -7.84 2.60 3.86
N PRO A 334 -8.17 2.37 2.57
CA PRO A 334 -9.13 1.34 2.19
C PRO A 334 -8.59 -0.05 2.53
N ALA A 335 -9.51 -0.98 2.79
CA ALA A 335 -9.15 -2.32 3.20
C ALA A 335 -9.84 -3.41 2.38
N VAL A 336 -9.19 -4.56 2.31
CA VAL A 336 -9.80 -5.84 1.92
C VAL A 336 -9.66 -6.82 3.08
N MET A 337 -10.66 -7.68 3.28
CA MET A 337 -10.60 -8.72 4.31
C MET A 337 -10.59 -10.11 3.67
N HIS A 338 -9.59 -10.91 4.01
CA HIS A 338 -9.40 -12.26 3.52
C HIS A 338 -9.85 -13.28 4.58
N VAL A 339 -10.98 -13.92 4.35
CA VAL A 339 -11.54 -14.95 5.23
C VAL A 339 -11.14 -16.32 4.70
N ARG A 340 -10.48 -17.13 5.54
CA ARG A 340 -9.94 -18.44 5.13
C ARG A 340 -10.61 -19.63 5.81
N SER A 341 -11.41 -19.39 6.85
CA SER A 341 -12.06 -20.47 7.59
C SER A 341 -13.39 -20.00 8.19
N GLU A 342 -14.38 -20.84 8.09
CA GLU A 342 -15.68 -20.70 8.77
C GLU A 342 -15.75 -21.44 10.12
N VAL A 343 -14.69 -22.18 10.47
CA VAL A 343 -14.68 -23.02 11.67
C VAL A 343 -13.90 -22.42 12.85
N ILE A 344 -13.28 -21.23 12.69
CA ILE A 344 -12.51 -20.54 13.72
C ILE A 344 -13.05 -19.10 13.87
N PRO A 345 -14.28 -18.91 14.37
CA PRO A 345 -14.95 -17.61 14.35
C PRO A 345 -14.19 -16.51 15.13
N VAL A 346 -13.45 -16.84 16.17
CA VAL A 346 -12.69 -15.86 16.97
C VAL A 346 -11.70 -15.05 16.11
N PHE A 347 -11.11 -15.66 15.06
CA PHE A 347 -10.13 -15.01 14.20
C PHE A 347 -10.68 -14.67 12.81
N GLU A 348 -11.59 -15.49 12.29
CA GLU A 348 -12.00 -15.47 10.88
C GLU A 348 -13.40 -14.87 10.65
N GLU A 349 -14.07 -14.40 11.71
CA GLU A 349 -15.35 -13.70 11.56
C GLU A 349 -15.16 -12.41 10.75
N PRO A 350 -15.99 -12.16 9.72
CA PRO A 350 -15.89 -10.94 8.94
C PRO A 350 -16.09 -9.68 9.78
N ILE A 351 -15.23 -8.68 9.60
CA ILE A 351 -15.40 -7.34 10.16
C ILE A 351 -16.35 -6.56 9.25
N ILE A 352 -17.41 -5.99 9.80
CA ILE A 352 -18.32 -5.11 9.07
C ILE A 352 -17.91 -3.66 9.32
N ASN A 353 -17.18 -3.08 8.37
CA ASN A 353 -16.65 -1.72 8.47
C ASN A 353 -16.62 -1.07 7.07
N PRO A 354 -17.03 0.21 6.92
CA PRO A 354 -17.04 0.92 5.62
C PRO A 354 -15.68 1.00 4.93
N ALA A 355 -14.57 0.94 5.69
CA ALA A 355 -13.22 0.91 5.11
C ALA A 355 -12.95 -0.39 4.34
N ILE A 356 -13.65 -1.50 4.65
CA ILE A 356 -13.49 -2.77 3.96
C ILE A 356 -14.34 -2.74 2.68
N LYS A 357 -13.68 -2.58 1.56
CA LYS A 357 -14.32 -2.44 0.24
C LYS A 357 -14.56 -3.78 -0.44
N ARG A 358 -13.81 -4.83 -0.11
CA ARG A 358 -13.94 -6.18 -0.67
C ARG A 358 -13.62 -7.25 0.37
N TYR A 359 -14.30 -8.38 0.23
CA TYR A 359 -14.02 -9.59 0.98
C TYR A 359 -13.46 -10.66 0.04
N ILE A 360 -12.40 -11.32 0.45
CA ILE A 360 -11.80 -12.43 -0.30
C ILE A 360 -12.18 -13.73 0.39
N SER A 361 -12.77 -14.66 -0.35
CA SER A 361 -13.02 -16.03 0.08
C SER A 361 -12.16 -16.99 -0.73
N ILE A 362 -11.77 -18.12 -0.13
CA ILE A 362 -10.94 -19.12 -0.81
C ILE A 362 -11.77 -20.30 -1.36
N ARG A 363 -13.10 -20.31 -1.08
CA ARG A 363 -14.06 -21.32 -1.54
C ARG A 363 -15.49 -20.85 -1.32
N ASP A 364 -16.45 -21.52 -1.97
CA ASP A 364 -17.86 -21.13 -1.94
C ASP A 364 -18.49 -21.22 -0.53
N SER A 365 -18.13 -22.22 0.28
CA SER A 365 -18.64 -22.33 1.66
C SER A 365 -18.24 -21.13 2.52
N ILE A 366 -17.05 -20.57 2.33
CA ILE A 366 -16.61 -19.34 3.01
C ILE A 366 -17.35 -18.12 2.43
N ARG A 367 -17.57 -18.07 1.12
CA ARG A 367 -18.39 -17.02 0.51
C ARG A 367 -19.79 -17.00 1.14
N ASP A 368 -20.42 -18.15 1.29
CA ASP A 368 -21.73 -18.27 1.94
C ASP A 368 -21.66 -17.90 3.42
N TYR A 369 -20.61 -18.28 4.13
CA TYR A 369 -20.37 -17.86 5.51
C TYR A 369 -20.28 -16.33 5.63
N ILE A 370 -19.52 -15.63 4.77
CA ILE A 370 -19.41 -14.16 4.77
C ILE A 370 -20.79 -13.52 4.58
N LYS A 371 -21.63 -14.06 3.68
CA LYS A 371 -22.99 -13.56 3.43
C LYS A 371 -23.90 -13.65 4.67
N THR A 372 -23.68 -14.60 5.57
CA THR A 372 -24.49 -14.70 6.81
C THR A 372 -24.34 -13.50 7.73
N PHE A 373 -23.28 -12.67 7.54
CA PHE A 373 -23.04 -11.42 8.26
C PHE A 373 -23.62 -10.19 7.56
N GLY A 374 -24.43 -10.37 6.52
CA GLY A 374 -25.08 -9.28 5.77
C GLY A 374 -24.18 -8.63 4.72
N VAL A 375 -23.05 -9.25 4.38
CA VAL A 375 -22.16 -8.77 3.30
C VAL A 375 -22.80 -9.12 1.96
N SER A 376 -22.90 -8.12 1.07
CA SER A 376 -23.44 -8.31 -0.27
C SER A 376 -22.52 -9.16 -1.16
N ASP A 377 -23.13 -9.98 -2.01
CA ASP A 377 -22.40 -10.93 -2.86
C ASP A 377 -21.47 -10.27 -3.88
N ASP A 378 -21.81 -9.06 -4.35
CA ASP A 378 -21.05 -8.28 -5.33
C ASP A 378 -19.71 -7.73 -4.79
N VAL A 379 -19.55 -7.65 -3.46
CA VAL A 379 -18.28 -7.25 -2.83
C VAL A 379 -17.43 -8.43 -2.38
N ILE A 380 -17.87 -9.69 -2.62
CA ILE A 380 -17.12 -10.90 -2.27
C ILE A 380 -16.45 -11.48 -3.53
N VAL A 381 -15.13 -11.69 -3.46
CA VAL A 381 -14.33 -12.22 -4.57
C VAL A 381 -13.69 -13.54 -4.14
N ASN A 382 -13.76 -14.57 -5.00
CA ASN A 382 -13.08 -15.84 -4.75
C ASN A 382 -11.66 -15.79 -5.29
N ILE A 383 -10.67 -15.88 -4.40
CA ILE A 383 -9.25 -15.98 -4.74
C ILE A 383 -8.62 -17.08 -3.89
N ASP A 384 -8.05 -18.08 -4.53
CA ASP A 384 -7.36 -19.17 -3.85
C ASP A 384 -6.14 -18.69 -3.06
N ASN A 385 -5.79 -19.38 -1.97
CA ASN A 385 -4.56 -19.11 -1.23
C ASN A 385 -3.34 -19.24 -2.15
N PRO A 386 -2.29 -18.43 -1.93
CA PRO A 386 -1.03 -18.58 -2.65
C PRO A 386 -0.24 -19.80 -2.19
N PHE A 387 0.27 -20.58 -3.13
CA PHE A 387 1.13 -21.73 -2.86
C PHE A 387 2.46 -21.60 -3.60
N ASP A 388 3.55 -21.91 -2.92
CA ASP A 388 4.91 -21.75 -3.47
C ASP A 388 5.20 -22.82 -4.54
N TYR A 389 4.91 -22.47 -5.80
CA TYR A 389 5.15 -23.35 -6.95
C TYR A 389 6.64 -23.60 -7.24
N THR A 390 7.55 -22.83 -6.66
CA THR A 390 8.99 -23.10 -6.80
C THR A 390 9.43 -24.27 -5.95
N ARG A 391 8.74 -24.53 -4.84
CA ARG A 391 8.95 -25.70 -3.95
C ARG A 391 8.07 -26.87 -4.35
N PHE A 392 6.80 -26.62 -4.69
CA PHE A 392 5.81 -27.62 -5.06
C PHE A 392 5.53 -27.51 -6.56
N ASN A 393 6.14 -28.41 -7.34
CA ASN A 393 6.03 -28.48 -8.80
C ASN A 393 6.30 -29.91 -9.26
N THR A 394 6.13 -30.14 -10.55
CA THR A 394 6.41 -31.44 -11.19
C THR A 394 7.85 -31.59 -11.65
N ASP A 395 8.67 -30.54 -11.52
CA ASP A 395 10.08 -30.55 -11.91
C ASP A 395 10.94 -31.13 -10.76
N TYR A 396 11.00 -32.43 -10.69
CA TYR A 396 11.87 -33.15 -9.77
C TYR A 396 12.22 -34.53 -10.36
N GLU A 397 13.47 -34.95 -10.12
CA GLU A 397 13.86 -36.33 -10.42
C GLU A 397 13.09 -37.30 -9.51
N LYS A 398 12.51 -38.35 -10.08
CA LYS A 398 11.90 -39.43 -9.30
C LYS A 398 13.01 -40.17 -8.58
N GLU A 399 13.42 -39.63 -7.42
CA GLU A 399 14.31 -40.39 -6.53
C GLU A 399 13.63 -41.71 -6.16
N LYS A 400 14.44 -42.73 -5.98
CA LYS A 400 13.95 -44.05 -5.54
C LYS A 400 13.11 -43.87 -4.28
N TRP A 401 11.90 -44.40 -4.32
CA TRP A 401 10.97 -44.38 -3.20
C TRP A 401 11.63 -45.05 -1.96
N LEU A 402 11.32 -44.52 -0.76
CA LEU A 402 11.78 -45.10 0.51
C LEU A 402 11.14 -46.47 0.77
N SER A 403 10.09 -46.83 0.07
CA SER A 403 9.33 -48.05 0.16
C SER A 403 8.90 -48.53 -1.22
N ASN A 404 8.70 -49.87 -1.34
CA ASN A 404 8.13 -50.52 -2.52
C ASN A 404 6.59 -50.45 -2.55
N LYS A 405 5.96 -49.90 -1.50
CA LYS A 405 4.50 -49.71 -1.41
C LYS A 405 4.09 -48.32 -1.81
N GLU A 406 2.88 -48.20 -2.33
CA GLU A 406 2.27 -46.89 -2.49
C GLU A 406 2.08 -46.20 -1.13
N SER A 407 2.17 -44.89 -1.11
CA SER A 407 2.09 -44.12 0.12
C SER A 407 1.06 -42.98 0.05
N VAL A 408 0.36 -42.78 1.15
CA VAL A 408 -0.53 -41.65 1.39
C VAL A 408 0.12 -40.71 2.40
N LEU A 409 0.29 -39.46 2.08
CA LEU A 409 0.90 -38.44 2.95
C LEU A 409 -0.19 -37.55 3.57
N PHE A 410 -0.21 -37.48 4.89
CA PHE A 410 -0.97 -36.48 5.64
C PHE A 410 -0.02 -35.48 6.29
N VAL A 411 -0.30 -34.18 6.13
CA VAL A 411 0.46 -33.09 6.79
C VAL A 411 -0.51 -32.22 7.58
N GLY A 412 -0.31 -32.14 8.88
CA GLY A 412 -1.12 -31.35 9.78
C GLY A 412 -0.90 -31.67 11.24
N THR A 413 -1.32 -30.77 12.13
CA THR A 413 -1.27 -31.02 13.57
C THR A 413 -2.18 -32.19 13.93
N LEU A 414 -1.71 -33.10 14.80
CA LEU A 414 -2.53 -34.18 15.34
C LEU A 414 -3.37 -33.57 16.49
N ASP A 415 -4.63 -33.30 16.24
CA ASP A 415 -5.59 -32.71 17.17
C ASP A 415 -6.95 -33.43 17.10
N HIS A 416 -7.92 -32.98 17.88
CA HIS A 416 -9.25 -33.60 17.95
C HIS A 416 -10.02 -33.56 16.63
N LEU A 417 -9.88 -32.51 15.82
CA LEU A 417 -10.55 -32.39 14.52
C LEU A 417 -10.01 -33.39 13.49
N ARG A 418 -8.76 -33.77 13.62
CA ARG A 418 -8.05 -34.67 12.70
C ARG A 418 -8.01 -36.10 13.14
N LYS A 419 -8.41 -36.38 14.38
CA LYS A 419 -8.37 -37.73 14.97
C LYS A 419 -9.07 -38.76 14.10
N ASN A 420 -10.35 -38.56 13.80
CA ASN A 420 -11.15 -39.51 13.03
C ASN A 420 -10.60 -39.74 11.63
N ILE A 421 -10.10 -38.67 10.98
CA ILE A 421 -9.44 -38.79 9.67
C ILE A 421 -8.20 -39.67 9.72
N LEU A 422 -7.33 -39.46 10.71
CA LEU A 422 -6.10 -40.22 10.84
C LEU A 422 -6.36 -41.71 11.08
N PHE A 423 -7.37 -42.04 11.88
CA PHE A 423 -7.76 -43.44 12.09
C PHE A 423 -8.41 -44.06 10.84
N ASP A 424 -9.25 -43.31 10.12
CA ASP A 424 -9.80 -43.77 8.84
C ASP A 424 -8.72 -43.95 7.78
N LEU A 425 -7.76 -43.03 7.68
CA LEU A 425 -6.59 -43.16 6.78
C LEU A 425 -5.76 -44.41 7.14
N LYS A 426 -5.51 -44.66 8.42
CA LYS A 426 -4.80 -45.82 8.89
C LYS A 426 -5.50 -47.11 8.44
N GLN A 427 -6.81 -47.21 8.62
CA GLN A 427 -7.55 -48.39 8.19
C GLN A 427 -7.57 -48.50 6.65
N MET A 428 -7.85 -47.41 5.93
CA MET A 428 -7.89 -47.40 4.47
C MET A 428 -6.55 -47.83 3.84
N THR A 429 -5.43 -47.30 4.34
CA THR A 429 -4.11 -47.62 3.81
C THR A 429 -3.73 -49.07 4.10
N LYS A 430 -4.15 -49.60 5.24
CA LYS A 430 -3.96 -51.01 5.58
C LYS A 430 -4.72 -51.95 4.63
N GLU A 431 -5.99 -51.63 4.37
CA GLU A 431 -6.84 -52.43 3.46
C GLU A 431 -6.30 -52.41 2.01
N ASN A 432 -5.70 -51.31 1.59
CA ASN A 432 -5.13 -51.12 0.24
C ASN A 432 -3.63 -51.56 0.14
N ASN A 433 -3.05 -52.12 1.18
CA ASN A 433 -1.63 -52.48 1.25
C ASN A 433 -0.70 -51.27 0.92
N GLN A 434 -1.08 -50.08 1.41
CA GLN A 434 -0.36 -48.80 1.26
C GLN A 434 0.33 -48.42 2.58
N GLU A 435 1.30 -47.52 2.54
CA GLU A 435 1.86 -46.87 3.74
C GLU A 435 1.18 -45.54 4.01
N LEU A 436 0.97 -45.20 5.27
CA LEU A 436 0.53 -43.87 5.73
C LEU A 436 1.73 -43.13 6.32
N TRP A 437 2.08 -42.01 5.73
CA TRP A 437 3.08 -41.07 6.25
C TRP A 437 2.39 -39.88 6.90
N ILE A 438 2.75 -39.58 8.15
CA ILE A 438 2.16 -38.50 8.93
C ILE A 438 3.24 -37.50 9.32
N ILE A 439 3.06 -36.23 8.93
CA ILE A 439 3.92 -35.10 9.28
C ILE A 439 3.12 -34.09 10.08
N GLY A 440 3.64 -33.65 11.23
CA GLY A 440 3.05 -32.57 12.04
C GLY A 440 3.36 -32.71 13.52
N ALA A 441 2.94 -31.72 14.31
CA ALA A 441 3.05 -31.75 15.76
C ALA A 441 1.96 -32.67 16.35
N ASP A 442 2.30 -33.47 17.31
CA ASP A 442 1.36 -34.28 18.08
C ASP A 442 0.98 -33.59 19.40
N ASN A 443 -0.03 -32.73 19.32
CA ASN A 443 -0.53 -31.98 20.48
C ASN A 443 -1.47 -32.80 21.37
N SER A 444 -1.88 -33.98 20.90
CA SER A 444 -2.93 -34.78 21.53
C SER A 444 -2.43 -36.18 21.99
N GLY A 445 -1.19 -36.53 21.64
CA GLY A 445 -0.59 -37.81 22.02
C GLY A 445 -1.05 -39.03 21.20
N TYR A 446 -1.72 -38.82 20.05
CA TYR A 446 -2.26 -39.93 19.23
C TYR A 446 -1.20 -40.64 18.41
N ALA A 447 -0.04 -40.07 18.20
CA ALA A 447 0.96 -40.67 17.34
C ALA A 447 1.29 -42.12 17.79
N LYS A 448 1.33 -42.36 19.10
CA LYS A 448 1.59 -43.71 19.66
C LYS A 448 0.49 -44.74 19.33
N GLU A 449 -0.76 -44.28 19.17
CA GLU A 449 -1.89 -45.16 18.82
C GLU A 449 -1.96 -45.42 17.31
N LEU A 450 -1.39 -44.49 16.52
CA LEU A 450 -1.42 -44.57 15.06
C LEU A 450 -0.29 -45.41 14.48
N VAL A 451 0.92 -45.31 15.03
CA VAL A 451 2.13 -45.95 14.51
C VAL A 451 2.05 -47.48 14.59
N ASP A 452 2.33 -48.17 13.47
CA ASP A 452 2.50 -49.60 13.35
C ASP A 452 3.35 -49.94 12.10
N ASP A 453 3.33 -51.18 11.60
CA ASP A 453 4.17 -51.64 10.48
C ASP A 453 3.90 -50.91 9.14
N HIS A 454 2.76 -50.22 8.99
CA HIS A 454 2.41 -49.49 7.77
C HIS A 454 2.17 -47.98 7.99
N VAL A 455 2.21 -47.50 9.24
CA VAL A 455 2.05 -46.08 9.58
C VAL A 455 3.35 -45.51 10.12
N VAL A 456 3.91 -44.51 9.42
CA VAL A 456 5.15 -43.85 9.78
C VAL A 456 4.84 -42.41 10.26
N TYR A 457 5.09 -42.14 11.54
CA TYR A 457 5.02 -40.78 12.07
C TYR A 457 6.39 -40.10 11.98
N LEU A 458 6.47 -39.02 11.19
CA LEU A 458 7.71 -38.31 10.87
C LEU A 458 7.94 -37.08 11.75
N GLY A 459 6.98 -36.73 12.63
CA GLY A 459 7.05 -35.50 13.41
C GLY A 459 7.00 -34.23 12.55
N VAL A 460 7.47 -33.11 13.10
CA VAL A 460 7.55 -31.86 12.38
C VAL A 460 8.73 -31.87 11.40
N GLN A 461 8.47 -31.55 10.13
CA GLN A 461 9.48 -31.53 9.07
C GLN A 461 9.62 -30.13 8.48
N SER A 462 10.85 -29.67 8.26
CA SER A 462 11.15 -28.36 7.67
C SER A 462 11.06 -28.36 6.14
N LYS A 463 11.21 -29.50 5.48
CA LYS A 463 11.19 -29.68 4.01
C LYS A 463 10.04 -30.61 3.61
N VAL A 464 8.80 -30.18 3.84
CA VAL A 464 7.59 -30.96 3.54
C VAL A 464 7.50 -31.30 2.06
N GLU A 465 7.97 -30.42 1.16
CA GLU A 465 8.00 -30.64 -0.28
C GLU A 465 8.70 -31.93 -0.69
N THR A 466 9.72 -32.34 0.05
CA THR A 466 10.45 -33.59 -0.22
C THR A 466 9.54 -34.81 -0.08
N TYR A 467 8.65 -34.82 0.90
CA TYR A 467 7.72 -35.92 1.12
C TYR A 467 6.53 -35.86 0.16
N VAL A 468 6.01 -34.65 -0.14
CA VAL A 468 4.93 -34.42 -1.11
C VAL A 468 5.36 -34.92 -2.50
N LYS A 469 6.59 -34.63 -2.93
CA LYS A 469 7.13 -35.07 -4.22
C LYS A 469 7.30 -36.61 -4.27
N ARG A 470 7.51 -37.25 -3.14
CA ARG A 470 7.77 -38.71 -3.03
C ARG A 470 6.53 -39.55 -2.78
N CYS A 471 5.45 -38.99 -2.19
CA CYS A 471 4.23 -39.74 -1.97
C CYS A 471 3.46 -40.04 -3.27
N HIS A 472 2.55 -40.99 -3.23
CA HIS A 472 1.67 -41.34 -4.34
C HIS A 472 0.38 -40.51 -4.25
N TYR A 473 -0.12 -40.33 -3.03
CA TYR A 473 -1.35 -39.59 -2.73
C TYR A 473 -1.10 -38.64 -1.56
N THR A 474 -1.80 -37.52 -1.55
CA THR A 474 -1.91 -36.67 -0.37
C THR A 474 -3.25 -36.86 0.31
N ALA A 475 -3.38 -36.46 1.58
CA ALA A 475 -4.66 -36.43 2.29
C ALA A 475 -4.78 -35.18 3.13
N GLY A 476 -5.99 -34.61 3.21
CA GLY A 476 -6.25 -33.40 3.98
C GLY A 476 -7.72 -33.12 4.21
N ILE A 477 -8.00 -32.15 5.10
CA ILE A 477 -9.32 -31.64 5.37
C ILE A 477 -9.67 -30.58 4.30
N PHE A 478 -10.82 -30.72 3.69
CA PHE A 478 -11.28 -29.92 2.56
C PHE A 478 -10.21 -29.89 1.46
N LYS A 479 -10.23 -28.93 0.56
CA LYS A 479 -9.07 -28.65 -0.31
C LYS A 479 -8.03 -27.84 0.46
N GLY A 480 -7.50 -28.45 1.52
CA GLY A 480 -6.50 -27.84 2.38
C GLY A 480 -5.12 -27.75 1.72
N ARG A 481 -4.17 -27.16 2.44
CA ARG A 481 -2.82 -26.86 1.94
C ARG A 481 -2.11 -28.10 1.38
N THR A 482 -2.09 -29.21 2.10
CA THR A 482 -1.41 -30.47 1.68
C THR A 482 -1.95 -31.01 0.37
N THR A 483 -3.27 -31.00 0.20
CA THR A 483 -3.91 -31.50 -1.03
C THR A 483 -3.53 -30.64 -2.23
N ILE A 484 -3.53 -29.30 -2.08
CA ILE A 484 -3.19 -28.38 -3.18
C ILE A 484 -1.69 -28.46 -3.50
N GLU A 485 -0.82 -28.54 -2.49
CA GLU A 485 0.62 -28.76 -2.67
C GLU A 485 0.89 -30.09 -3.40
N GLY A 486 0.08 -31.12 -3.09
CA GLY A 486 0.06 -32.38 -3.82
C GLY A 486 -0.31 -32.20 -5.29
N PHE A 487 -1.39 -31.48 -5.58
CA PHE A 487 -1.81 -31.19 -6.96
C PHE A 487 -0.72 -30.49 -7.77
N LEU A 488 -0.05 -29.49 -7.17
CA LEU A 488 1.09 -28.80 -7.81
C LEU A 488 2.27 -29.75 -8.09
N CYS A 489 2.41 -30.82 -7.31
CA CYS A 489 3.39 -31.89 -7.54
C CYS A 489 2.85 -33.06 -8.40
N GLY A 490 1.67 -32.90 -9.02
CA GLY A 490 1.06 -33.94 -9.84
C GLY A 490 0.50 -35.13 -9.06
N LYS A 491 0.17 -34.95 -7.76
CA LYS A 491 -0.32 -36.03 -6.88
C LYS A 491 -1.81 -35.87 -6.64
N PRO A 492 -2.64 -36.91 -6.87
CA PRO A 492 -4.05 -36.92 -6.45
C PRO A 492 -4.16 -36.87 -4.92
N GLY A 493 -5.30 -36.43 -4.41
CA GLY A 493 -5.49 -36.23 -2.99
C GLY A 493 -6.82 -36.74 -2.43
N TRP A 494 -6.77 -37.38 -1.26
CA TRP A 494 -7.94 -37.69 -0.47
C TRP A 494 -8.42 -36.45 0.26
N ILE A 495 -9.64 -36.01 -0.04
CA ILE A 495 -10.27 -34.84 0.56
C ILE A 495 -11.34 -35.32 1.54
N TYR A 496 -11.21 -34.90 2.79
CA TYR A 496 -12.18 -35.15 3.86
C TYR A 496 -12.96 -33.88 4.14
N GLU A 497 -14.27 -34.04 4.24
CA GLU A 497 -15.16 -33.01 4.79
C GLU A 497 -15.56 -33.44 6.20
N VAL A 498 -15.45 -32.51 7.16
CA VAL A 498 -15.73 -32.78 8.57
C VAL A 498 -16.65 -31.72 9.16
N ASP A 499 -17.38 -32.09 10.21
CA ASP A 499 -18.11 -31.15 11.03
C ASP A 499 -17.20 -30.45 12.07
N LYS A 500 -17.78 -29.61 12.93
CA LYS A 500 -17.05 -28.87 13.97
C LYS A 500 -16.47 -29.76 15.05
N GLU A 501 -17.01 -30.94 15.24
CA GLU A 501 -16.59 -31.96 16.17
C GLU A 501 -15.53 -32.92 15.58
N GLY A 502 -15.22 -32.79 14.29
CA GLY A 502 -14.25 -33.62 13.57
C GLY A 502 -14.82 -34.96 13.07
N ASN A 503 -16.16 -35.12 13.01
CA ASN A 503 -16.77 -36.28 12.40
C ASN A 503 -16.68 -36.18 10.88
N ILE A 504 -16.36 -37.30 10.22
CA ILE A 504 -16.24 -37.37 8.76
C ILE A 504 -17.64 -37.33 8.15
N LEU A 505 -17.93 -36.29 7.37
CA LEU A 505 -19.18 -36.13 6.61
C LEU A 505 -19.04 -36.75 5.21
N ASN A 506 -17.87 -36.60 4.59
CA ASN A 506 -17.59 -37.10 3.26
C ASN A 506 -16.10 -37.37 3.07
N LYS A 507 -15.77 -38.32 2.16
CA LYS A 507 -14.41 -38.64 1.75
C LYS A 507 -14.38 -38.93 0.26
N LYS A 508 -13.46 -38.28 -0.47
CA LYS A 508 -13.34 -38.44 -1.92
C LYS A 508 -11.88 -38.38 -2.37
N LEU A 509 -11.45 -39.33 -3.20
CA LEU A 509 -10.22 -39.19 -3.97
C LEU A 509 -10.44 -38.23 -5.14
N THR A 510 -9.66 -37.16 -5.18
CA THR A 510 -9.71 -36.12 -6.20
C THR A 510 -8.47 -36.16 -7.05
N GLN A 511 -8.63 -36.22 -8.36
CA GLN A 511 -7.52 -36.14 -9.32
C GLN A 511 -6.96 -34.72 -9.37
N VAL A 512 -5.74 -34.56 -9.92
CA VAL A 512 -5.15 -33.26 -10.17
C VAL A 512 -6.04 -32.48 -11.13
N PRO A 513 -6.48 -31.26 -10.78
CA PRO A 513 -7.30 -30.45 -11.68
C PRO A 513 -6.50 -30.00 -12.92
N ASP A 514 -7.15 -29.90 -14.08
CA ASP A 514 -6.52 -29.39 -15.31
C ASP A 514 -6.04 -27.94 -15.15
N ASP A 515 -6.72 -27.13 -14.33
CA ASP A 515 -6.43 -25.74 -14.04
C ASP A 515 -5.58 -25.55 -12.76
N VAL A 516 -4.71 -26.49 -12.42
CA VAL A 516 -3.88 -26.49 -11.19
C VAL A 516 -3.03 -25.23 -11.03
N GLU A 517 -2.68 -24.56 -12.12
CA GLU A 517 -1.91 -23.32 -12.16
C GLU A 517 -2.55 -22.18 -11.36
N LYS A 518 -3.89 -22.19 -11.18
CA LYS A 518 -4.61 -21.18 -10.40
C LYS A 518 -4.19 -21.12 -8.93
N TYR A 519 -3.60 -22.19 -8.39
CA TYR A 519 -3.12 -22.26 -7.02
C TYR A 519 -1.71 -21.70 -6.82
N ARG A 520 -0.99 -21.37 -7.89
CA ARG A 520 0.36 -20.81 -7.82
C ARG A 520 0.35 -19.46 -7.10
N SER A 521 1.37 -19.23 -6.28
CA SER A 521 1.49 -17.99 -5.50
C SER A 521 1.54 -16.73 -6.37
N ASP A 522 2.24 -16.79 -7.51
CA ASP A 522 2.30 -15.67 -8.45
C ASP A 522 0.95 -15.37 -9.11
N PHE A 523 0.15 -16.40 -9.39
CA PHE A 523 -1.17 -16.25 -9.97
C PHE A 523 -2.18 -15.65 -8.98
N SER A 524 -2.23 -16.19 -7.75
CA SER A 524 -3.09 -15.65 -6.68
C SER A 524 -2.71 -14.22 -6.33
N ALA A 525 -1.40 -13.92 -6.22
CA ALA A 525 -0.93 -12.57 -5.91
C ALA A 525 -1.28 -11.55 -7.00
N LYS A 526 -1.21 -11.93 -8.29
CA LYS A 526 -1.66 -11.06 -9.38
C LYS A 526 -3.15 -10.73 -9.28
N LYS A 527 -4.01 -11.71 -8.96
CA LYS A 527 -5.44 -11.45 -8.73
C LYS A 527 -5.69 -10.52 -7.54
N VAL A 528 -4.95 -10.72 -6.44
CA VAL A 528 -5.02 -9.85 -5.27
C VAL A 528 -4.52 -8.44 -5.62
N PHE A 529 -3.44 -8.31 -6.38
CA PHE A 529 -2.91 -7.02 -6.84
C PHE A 529 -3.94 -6.27 -7.70
N THR A 530 -4.53 -6.92 -8.71
CA THR A 530 -5.60 -6.32 -9.53
C THR A 530 -6.82 -5.92 -8.70
N LEU A 531 -7.17 -6.73 -7.67
CA LEU A 531 -8.23 -6.35 -6.73
C LEU A 531 -7.87 -5.08 -5.94
N TYR A 532 -6.61 -4.91 -5.55
CA TYR A 532 -6.16 -3.69 -4.86
C TYR A 532 -6.27 -2.46 -5.77
N GLU A 533 -5.86 -2.58 -7.03
CA GLU A 533 -6.02 -1.51 -8.02
C GLU A 533 -7.50 -1.12 -8.18
N ASP A 534 -8.41 -2.09 -8.33
CA ASP A 534 -9.87 -1.85 -8.40
C ASP A 534 -10.41 -1.15 -7.14
N VAL A 535 -9.98 -1.57 -5.96
CA VAL A 535 -10.41 -0.96 -4.69
C VAL A 535 -9.90 0.47 -4.57
N ILE A 536 -8.64 0.70 -4.86
CA ILE A 536 -8.02 2.02 -4.77
C ILE A 536 -8.67 2.96 -5.79
N GLU A 537 -8.83 2.53 -7.03
CA GLU A 537 -9.47 3.32 -8.08
C GLU A 537 -10.90 3.74 -7.68
N LYS A 538 -11.73 2.80 -7.20
CA LYS A 538 -13.10 3.11 -6.76
C LYS A 538 -13.14 4.04 -5.55
N THR A 539 -12.24 3.86 -4.60
CA THR A 539 -12.15 4.76 -3.42
C THR A 539 -11.76 6.19 -3.81
N TRP A 540 -11.09 6.37 -4.95
CA TRP A 540 -10.74 7.70 -5.47
C TRP A 540 -11.92 8.40 -6.16
N PHE A 541 -12.96 7.65 -6.54
CA PHE A 541 -14.16 8.19 -7.23
C PHE A 541 -15.39 8.25 -6.31
N GLU A 542 -15.37 7.65 -5.12
CA GLU A 542 -16.38 7.78 -4.06
C GLU A 542 -16.08 8.97 -3.12
#